data_9fdb97b133a289e9bce21c1a48f389e5
#
_entry.id   9fdb97b133a289e9bce21c1a48f389e5
#
_cell.length_a   1.000
_cell.length_b   1.000
_cell.length_c   1.000
_cell.angle_alpha   90.00
_cell.angle_beta   90.00
_cell.angle_gamma   90.00
#
_symmetry.space_group_name_H-M   'P 1'
#
loop_
_entity.id
_entity.type
_entity.pdbx_description
1 polymer ?
#
loop_
_entity_poly.entity_id
_entity_poly.type
_entity_poly.pdbx_seq_one_letter_code
_entity_poly.pdbx_strand_id
1 'polypeptide(L)'
;MDDDRISLAHGNGGRFMRELIEDVFARHLGEDGLDTQADAVPIPLNGGEVLITTDGFTVQPLEFPGGDIGSLAVHGTTNDLAVAGARPLYLTLNAFIEEGFEIAFLDRIVASLARAARESGVRITAGDTKVLRRGEGGGLYLATTGVGMRLPGVVPSLDRIEDGDIMIVSGPVGDHGTAVMLAREDFGLRGDLVSDAGPVMALTEALLGLDGLRFMRDPTRGGIASIAHEIHRATAFGVRFEPTIPVRDPVQSVCDMLGYDPYYLACEGRVLAVVAPDQADEALAAWRALDEGKDAARIGRISAQDERVILETELGGERFLEELEDDPLPRIC
;
A
#
# COMPACT_ATOMS: atom_id res chain seq x y z
N MET A 1 6.00 5.46 -32.49
CA MET A 1 5.79 6.87 -32.05
C MET A 1 7.11 7.63 -32.17
N ASP A 2 7.12 8.82 -32.77
CA ASP A 2 8.35 9.62 -33.01
C ASP A 2 8.54 10.74 -31.97
N ASP A 3 7.53 10.97 -31.11
CA ASP A 3 7.56 12.03 -30.12
C ASP A 3 8.32 11.60 -28.86
N ASP A 4 9.16 12.48 -28.32
CA ASP A 4 9.90 12.25 -27.07
C ASP A 4 9.11 12.65 -25.82
N ARG A 5 8.02 13.41 -25.99
CA ARG A 5 7.24 14.00 -24.88
C ARG A 5 5.75 13.94 -25.15
N ILE A 6 5.01 13.81 -24.07
CA ILE A 6 3.54 13.89 -24.10
C ILE A 6 3.11 15.31 -24.50
N SER A 7 2.18 15.39 -25.44
CA SER A 7 1.47 16.59 -25.85
C SER A 7 -0.04 16.43 -25.63
N LEU A 8 -0.79 17.52 -25.69
CA LEU A 8 -2.26 17.46 -25.57
C LEU A 8 -2.90 16.59 -26.65
N ALA A 9 -2.25 16.43 -27.81
CA ALA A 9 -2.74 15.58 -28.89
C ALA A 9 -2.81 14.08 -28.50
N HIS A 10 -1.97 13.64 -27.57
CA HIS A 10 -1.99 12.28 -27.01
C HIS A 10 -3.22 12.03 -26.09
N GLY A 11 -3.97 13.07 -25.73
CA GLY A 11 -5.19 12.99 -24.92
C GLY A 11 -6.49 13.20 -25.69
N ASN A 12 -6.45 13.46 -27.01
CA ASN A 12 -7.60 13.92 -27.79
C ASN A 12 -8.40 12.81 -28.52
N GLY A 13 -8.10 11.53 -28.27
CA GLY A 13 -8.81 10.40 -28.89
C GLY A 13 -8.43 10.11 -30.34
N GLY A 14 -7.43 10.84 -30.93
CA GLY A 14 -6.96 10.69 -32.29
C GLY A 14 -5.82 9.68 -32.45
N ARG A 15 -5.09 9.79 -33.59
CA ARG A 15 -3.98 8.91 -33.95
C ARG A 15 -2.89 8.87 -32.87
N PHE A 16 -2.46 10.02 -32.36
CA PHE A 16 -1.41 10.10 -31.34
C PHE A 16 -1.78 9.40 -30.04
N MET A 17 -3.06 9.47 -29.62
CA MET A 17 -3.54 8.72 -28.46
C MET A 17 -3.47 7.21 -28.71
N ARG A 18 -3.89 6.74 -29.88
CA ARG A 18 -3.78 5.31 -30.23
C ARG A 18 -2.32 4.83 -30.23
N GLU A 19 -1.42 5.60 -30.86
CA GLU A 19 0.02 5.29 -30.88
C GLU A 19 0.59 5.23 -29.44
N LEU A 20 0.21 6.16 -28.56
CA LEU A 20 0.61 6.13 -27.15
C LEU A 20 0.10 4.87 -26.43
N ILE A 21 -1.19 4.53 -26.62
CA ILE A 21 -1.79 3.34 -26.01
C ILE A 21 -1.11 2.06 -26.53
N GLU A 22 -0.88 1.94 -27.82
CA GLU A 22 -0.28 0.76 -28.44
C GLU A 22 1.21 0.62 -28.08
N ASP A 23 1.99 1.70 -28.22
CA ASP A 23 3.44 1.67 -28.07
C ASP A 23 3.92 1.65 -26.61
N VAL A 24 3.10 2.13 -25.67
CA VAL A 24 3.45 2.18 -24.26
C VAL A 24 2.59 1.22 -23.43
N PHE A 25 1.27 1.37 -23.39
CA PHE A 25 0.43 0.58 -22.49
C PHE A 25 0.21 -0.85 -23.01
N ALA A 26 -0.27 -1.03 -24.24
CA ALA A 26 -0.56 -2.37 -24.78
C ALA A 26 0.69 -3.22 -24.93
N ARG A 27 1.84 -2.61 -25.23
CA ARG A 27 3.11 -3.34 -25.30
C ARG A 27 3.45 -4.05 -23.98
N HIS A 28 3.14 -3.45 -22.85
CA HIS A 28 3.45 -4.01 -21.53
C HIS A 28 2.30 -4.81 -20.90
N LEU A 29 1.05 -4.45 -21.22
CA LEU A 29 -0.15 -4.98 -20.57
C LEU A 29 -0.98 -5.91 -21.48
N GLY A 30 -0.73 -5.89 -22.79
CA GLY A 30 -1.55 -6.61 -23.79
C GLY A 30 -1.46 -8.14 -23.69
N GLU A 31 -0.32 -8.70 -23.32
CA GLU A 31 -0.15 -10.14 -23.12
C GLU A 31 -1.03 -10.69 -21.99
N ASP A 32 -1.34 -9.86 -21.01
CA ASP A 32 -2.13 -10.18 -19.82
C ASP A 32 -3.64 -9.90 -19.99
N GLY A 33 -4.09 -9.56 -21.22
CA GLY A 33 -5.52 -9.47 -21.57
C GLY A 33 -6.12 -8.08 -21.66
N LEU A 34 -5.29 -7.02 -21.75
CA LEU A 34 -5.79 -5.67 -22.04
C LEU A 34 -6.31 -5.62 -23.50
N ASP A 35 -7.61 -5.35 -23.66
CA ASP A 35 -8.23 -5.07 -24.96
C ASP A 35 -8.36 -3.56 -25.15
N THR A 36 -7.59 -3.00 -26.07
CA THR A 36 -7.57 -1.56 -26.37
C THR A 36 -8.65 -1.11 -27.35
N GLN A 37 -9.46 -2.03 -27.86
CA GLN A 37 -10.50 -1.75 -28.88
C GLN A 37 -11.92 -1.85 -28.32
N ALA A 38 -12.10 -2.47 -27.17
CA ALA A 38 -13.39 -2.63 -26.55
C ALA A 38 -13.70 -1.49 -25.56
N ASP A 39 -14.93 -0.95 -25.61
CA ASP A 39 -15.41 0.03 -24.62
C ASP A 39 -15.61 -0.59 -23.24
N ALA A 40 -15.82 -1.88 -23.17
CA ALA A 40 -15.92 -2.65 -21.92
C ALA A 40 -15.45 -4.09 -22.15
N VAL A 41 -14.78 -4.66 -21.16
CA VAL A 41 -14.25 -6.02 -21.25
C VAL A 41 -14.98 -6.97 -20.28
N PRO A 42 -15.31 -8.22 -20.70
CA PRO A 42 -15.87 -9.21 -19.81
C PRO A 42 -14.79 -9.74 -18.87
N ILE A 43 -15.08 -9.76 -17.57
CA ILE A 43 -14.28 -10.42 -16.55
C ILE A 43 -15.00 -11.67 -16.05
N PRO A 44 -14.44 -12.87 -16.21
CA PRO A 44 -15.04 -14.08 -15.66
C PRO A 44 -14.86 -14.10 -14.14
N LEU A 45 -15.98 -14.13 -13.42
CA LEU A 45 -16.04 -14.31 -11.97
C LEU A 45 -16.72 -15.64 -11.67
N ASN A 46 -16.05 -16.52 -10.93
CA ASN A 46 -16.65 -17.75 -10.40
C ASN A 46 -17.54 -17.36 -9.21
N GLY A 47 -18.66 -18.05 -9.01
CA GLY A 47 -19.59 -17.74 -7.92
C GLY A 47 -18.88 -17.65 -6.55
N GLY A 48 -19.14 -16.58 -5.81
CA GLY A 48 -18.53 -16.24 -4.53
C GLY A 48 -18.75 -14.77 -4.20
N GLU A 49 -18.25 -14.32 -3.05
CA GLU A 49 -18.29 -12.90 -2.67
C GLU A 49 -17.19 -12.15 -3.41
N VAL A 50 -17.58 -11.11 -4.13
CA VAL A 50 -16.67 -10.21 -4.86
C VAL A 50 -16.39 -8.98 -4.00
N LEU A 51 -15.11 -8.65 -3.86
CA LEU A 51 -14.67 -7.41 -3.22
C LEU A 51 -14.16 -6.44 -4.29
N ILE A 52 -14.38 -5.16 -4.05
CA ILE A 52 -13.90 -4.08 -4.90
C ILE A 52 -13.26 -3.00 -4.02
N THR A 53 -12.14 -2.46 -4.47
CA THR A 53 -11.51 -1.27 -3.89
C THR A 53 -11.06 -0.32 -4.98
N THR A 54 -10.77 0.92 -4.63
CA THR A 54 -10.21 1.91 -5.56
C THR A 54 -9.25 2.82 -4.81
N ASP A 55 -8.14 3.18 -5.46
CA ASP A 55 -7.13 4.02 -4.88
C ASP A 55 -6.49 4.96 -5.91
N GLY A 56 -5.88 6.05 -5.43
CA GLY A 56 -5.23 7.06 -6.24
C GLY A 56 -3.82 7.36 -5.75
N PHE A 57 -2.85 7.34 -6.67
CA PHE A 57 -1.43 7.42 -6.39
C PHE A 57 -0.83 8.72 -6.92
N THR A 58 -0.17 9.44 -6.04
CA THR A 58 0.38 10.79 -6.29
C THR A 58 1.80 10.94 -5.74
N VAL A 59 2.52 9.85 -5.47
CA VAL A 59 3.84 9.84 -4.86
C VAL A 59 4.83 10.76 -5.59
N GLN A 60 5.64 11.48 -4.83
CA GLN A 60 6.73 12.31 -5.34
C GLN A 60 8.00 12.08 -4.50
N PRO A 61 9.15 11.78 -5.16
CA PRO A 61 9.34 11.59 -6.62
C PRO A 61 8.64 10.34 -7.15
N LEU A 62 8.40 10.28 -8.46
CA LEU A 62 7.72 9.17 -9.13
C LEU A 62 8.52 7.85 -9.09
N GLU A 63 9.85 7.93 -9.07
CA GLU A 63 10.78 6.82 -8.81
C GLU A 63 11.46 7.07 -7.46
N PHE A 64 11.52 6.05 -6.62
CA PHE A 64 12.14 6.10 -5.30
C PHE A 64 12.89 4.80 -5.01
N PRO A 65 13.82 4.76 -4.04
CA PRO A 65 14.51 3.52 -3.70
C PRO A 65 13.51 2.41 -3.32
N GLY A 66 13.53 1.31 -4.06
CA GLY A 66 12.64 0.16 -3.85
C GLY A 66 11.40 0.12 -4.72
N GLY A 67 11.06 1.18 -5.48
CA GLY A 67 9.89 1.18 -6.35
C GLY A 67 9.67 2.46 -7.16
N ASP A 68 8.48 2.56 -7.70
CA ASP A 68 7.99 3.69 -8.46
C ASP A 68 6.46 3.77 -8.34
N ILE A 69 5.86 4.86 -8.83
CA ILE A 69 4.40 5.04 -8.80
C ILE A 69 3.64 3.90 -9.52
N GLY A 70 4.24 3.25 -10.53
CA GLY A 70 3.62 2.15 -11.26
C GLY A 70 3.52 0.88 -10.42
N SER A 71 4.62 0.44 -9.80
CA SER A 71 4.62 -0.70 -8.88
C SER A 71 3.76 -0.42 -7.64
N LEU A 72 3.84 0.80 -7.10
CA LEU A 72 3.05 1.23 -5.96
C LEU A 72 1.55 1.16 -6.24
N ALA A 73 1.09 1.62 -7.43
CA ALA A 73 -0.31 1.58 -7.81
C ALA A 73 -0.89 0.15 -7.89
N VAL A 74 -0.07 -0.82 -8.27
CA VAL A 74 -0.49 -2.23 -8.24
C VAL A 74 -0.53 -2.75 -6.81
N HIS A 75 0.57 -2.57 -6.07
CA HIS A 75 0.68 -3.14 -4.72
C HIS A 75 -0.35 -2.53 -3.77
N GLY A 76 -0.51 -1.21 -3.71
CA GLY A 76 -1.49 -0.58 -2.82
C GLY A 76 -2.90 -1.13 -3.02
N THR A 77 -3.40 -1.12 -4.25
CA THR A 77 -4.76 -1.62 -4.55
C THR A 77 -4.91 -3.13 -4.32
N THR A 78 -3.89 -3.94 -4.63
CA THR A 78 -3.95 -5.38 -4.37
C THR A 78 -3.83 -5.71 -2.89
N ASN A 79 -3.10 -4.91 -2.12
CA ASN A 79 -2.92 -5.07 -0.68
C ASN A 79 -4.23 -4.79 0.07
N ASP A 80 -5.01 -3.77 -0.32
CA ASP A 80 -6.36 -3.52 0.20
C ASP A 80 -7.25 -4.77 0.11
N LEU A 81 -7.27 -5.40 -1.07
CA LEU A 81 -8.04 -6.63 -1.28
C LEU A 81 -7.50 -7.79 -0.42
N ALA A 82 -6.19 -7.91 -0.33
CA ALA A 82 -5.53 -8.96 0.44
C ALA A 82 -5.83 -8.85 1.94
N VAL A 83 -5.68 -7.65 2.56
CA VAL A 83 -5.97 -7.46 3.98
C VAL A 83 -7.47 -7.61 4.31
N ALA A 84 -8.34 -7.35 3.31
CA ALA A 84 -9.76 -7.65 3.41
C ALA A 84 -10.09 -9.14 3.26
N GLY A 85 -9.10 -10.02 3.06
CA GLY A 85 -9.29 -11.47 2.90
C GLY A 85 -9.76 -11.89 1.50
N ALA A 86 -9.37 -11.16 0.46
CA ALA A 86 -9.68 -11.49 -0.92
C ALA A 86 -8.42 -11.71 -1.76
N ARG A 87 -8.50 -12.59 -2.74
CA ARG A 87 -7.49 -12.71 -3.79
C ARG A 87 -7.77 -11.70 -4.88
N PRO A 88 -6.84 -10.77 -5.16
CA PRO A 88 -6.95 -9.86 -6.29
C PRO A 88 -6.98 -10.64 -7.62
N LEU A 89 -7.81 -10.21 -8.57
CA LEU A 89 -7.95 -10.85 -9.88
C LEU A 89 -7.75 -9.87 -11.03
N TYR A 90 -8.36 -8.69 -10.92
CA TYR A 90 -8.38 -7.69 -11.98
C TYR A 90 -8.13 -6.29 -11.41
N LEU A 91 -7.43 -5.49 -12.21
CA LEU A 91 -7.32 -4.04 -12.00
C LEU A 91 -7.81 -3.29 -13.24
N THR A 92 -8.33 -2.10 -13.02
CA THR A 92 -8.39 -1.04 -14.03
C THR A 92 -7.30 -0.02 -13.74
N LEU A 93 -6.88 0.74 -14.74
CA LEU A 93 -5.85 1.77 -14.63
C LEU A 93 -6.32 3.07 -15.27
N ASN A 94 -6.34 4.16 -14.51
CA ASN A 94 -6.48 5.50 -15.06
C ASN A 94 -5.13 6.23 -14.93
N ALA A 95 -4.61 6.77 -16.04
CA ALA A 95 -3.38 7.53 -16.08
C ALA A 95 -3.68 9.00 -16.40
N PHE A 96 -3.29 9.91 -15.50
CA PHE A 96 -3.38 11.35 -15.68
C PHE A 96 -1.97 11.89 -15.90
N ILE A 97 -1.66 12.26 -17.15
CA ILE A 97 -0.30 12.57 -17.58
C ILE A 97 -0.21 14.04 -17.92
N GLU A 98 0.74 14.75 -17.35
CA GLU A 98 0.93 16.18 -17.65
C GLU A 98 1.64 16.36 -18.99
N GLU A 99 1.19 17.35 -19.77
CA GLU A 99 1.83 17.75 -21.01
C GLU A 99 3.31 18.09 -20.82
N GLY A 100 4.17 17.47 -21.62
CA GLY A 100 5.62 17.59 -21.52
C GLY A 100 6.29 16.46 -20.75
N PHE A 101 5.54 15.53 -20.19
CA PHE A 101 6.08 14.32 -19.56
C PHE A 101 6.87 13.49 -20.59
N GLU A 102 8.01 12.97 -20.19
CA GLU A 102 8.87 12.18 -21.07
C GLU A 102 8.27 10.80 -21.33
N ILE A 103 8.10 10.44 -22.61
CA ILE A 103 7.52 9.16 -23.00
C ILE A 103 8.40 7.99 -22.53
N ALA A 104 9.72 8.12 -22.65
CA ALA A 104 10.64 7.09 -22.16
C ALA A 104 10.53 6.88 -20.63
N PHE A 105 10.18 7.92 -19.88
CA PHE A 105 9.92 7.78 -18.45
C PHE A 105 8.59 7.06 -18.20
N LEU A 106 7.53 7.47 -18.90
CA LEU A 106 6.24 6.78 -18.84
C LEU A 106 6.38 5.29 -19.14
N ASP A 107 7.14 4.96 -20.20
CA ASP A 107 7.39 3.57 -20.58
C ASP A 107 8.03 2.74 -19.46
N ARG A 108 9.02 3.29 -18.74
CA ARG A 108 9.62 2.61 -17.60
C ARG A 108 8.63 2.37 -16.47
N ILE A 109 7.80 3.38 -16.16
CA ILE A 109 6.75 3.27 -15.12
C ILE A 109 5.73 2.19 -15.52
N VAL A 110 5.25 2.18 -16.77
CA VAL A 110 4.28 1.17 -17.24
C VAL A 110 4.90 -0.24 -17.27
N ALA A 111 6.18 -0.36 -17.63
CA ALA A 111 6.90 -1.63 -17.56
C ALA A 111 7.02 -2.16 -16.12
N SER A 112 7.29 -1.28 -15.15
CA SER A 112 7.33 -1.61 -13.72
C SER A 112 5.95 -2.04 -13.20
N LEU A 113 4.91 -1.28 -13.54
CA LEU A 113 3.52 -1.58 -13.23
C LEU A 113 3.11 -2.97 -13.76
N ALA A 114 3.43 -3.28 -15.03
CA ALA A 114 3.14 -4.57 -15.63
C ALA A 114 3.88 -5.73 -14.95
N ARG A 115 5.12 -5.50 -14.51
CA ARG A 115 5.88 -6.49 -13.72
C ARG A 115 5.21 -6.74 -12.37
N ALA A 116 4.88 -5.69 -11.63
CA ALA A 116 4.19 -5.79 -10.34
C ALA A 116 2.84 -6.52 -10.45
N ALA A 117 2.08 -6.25 -11.53
CA ALA A 117 0.82 -6.95 -11.79
C ALA A 117 1.02 -8.47 -11.99
N ARG A 118 2.05 -8.87 -12.75
CA ARG A 118 2.38 -10.29 -12.93
C ARG A 118 2.82 -10.95 -11.63
N GLU A 119 3.66 -10.28 -10.85
CA GLU A 119 4.13 -10.77 -9.53
C GLU A 119 2.97 -10.93 -8.55
N SER A 120 2.01 -10.01 -8.55
CA SER A 120 0.78 -10.08 -7.74
C SER A 120 -0.28 -11.03 -8.31
N GLY A 121 -0.07 -11.61 -9.50
CA GLY A 121 -1.02 -12.53 -10.15
C GLY A 121 -2.31 -11.84 -10.60
N VAL A 122 -2.31 -10.54 -10.81
CA VAL A 122 -3.47 -9.73 -11.19
C VAL A 122 -3.35 -9.25 -12.63
N ARG A 123 -4.50 -9.11 -13.34
CA ARG A 123 -4.54 -8.61 -14.71
C ARG A 123 -5.11 -7.20 -14.77
N ILE A 124 -4.44 -6.32 -15.50
CA ILE A 124 -4.98 -5.00 -15.84
C ILE A 124 -5.79 -5.15 -17.12
N THR A 125 -7.11 -5.02 -17.00
CA THR A 125 -8.05 -5.41 -18.07
C THR A 125 -8.72 -4.23 -18.77
N ALA A 126 -8.70 -3.05 -18.15
CA ALA A 126 -9.26 -1.84 -18.72
C ALA A 126 -8.52 -0.62 -18.18
N GLY A 127 -8.61 0.50 -18.88
CA GLY A 127 -8.00 1.74 -18.43
C GLY A 127 -8.44 2.95 -19.24
N ASP A 128 -8.07 4.12 -18.75
CA ASP A 128 -8.26 5.39 -19.46
C ASP A 128 -7.01 6.26 -19.31
N THR A 129 -6.78 7.15 -20.27
CA THR A 129 -5.66 8.08 -20.28
C THR A 129 -6.17 9.50 -20.49
N LYS A 130 -5.78 10.39 -19.60
CA LYS A 130 -6.05 11.83 -19.72
C LYS A 130 -4.75 12.60 -19.74
N VAL A 131 -4.61 13.50 -20.69
CA VAL A 131 -3.50 14.46 -20.71
C VAL A 131 -3.97 15.77 -20.09
N LEU A 132 -3.28 16.17 -19.02
CA LEU A 132 -3.47 17.44 -18.33
C LEU A 132 -2.62 18.51 -18.98
N ARG A 133 -3.05 19.77 -18.93
CA ARG A 133 -2.21 20.89 -19.38
C ARG A 133 -1.01 21.05 -18.46
N ARG A 134 0.05 21.59 -19.01
CA ARG A 134 1.26 21.91 -18.23
C ARG A 134 0.92 22.85 -17.06
N GLY A 135 1.35 22.46 -15.85
CA GLY A 135 1.09 23.18 -14.60
C GLY A 135 -0.23 22.83 -13.90
N GLU A 136 -1.04 21.91 -14.49
CA GLU A 136 -2.28 21.43 -13.85
C GLU A 136 -2.09 20.11 -13.09
N GLY A 137 -0.91 19.49 -13.18
CA GLY A 137 -0.59 18.20 -12.57
C GLY A 137 0.76 18.21 -11.85
N GLY A 138 1.19 17.02 -11.41
CA GLY A 138 2.51 16.76 -10.82
C GLY A 138 3.34 15.79 -11.67
N GLY A 139 3.17 15.83 -12.99
CA GLY A 139 3.81 14.95 -13.96
C GLY A 139 2.95 13.73 -14.30
N LEU A 140 2.76 12.81 -13.38
CA LEU A 140 1.94 11.60 -13.55
C LEU A 140 1.18 11.30 -12.25
N TYR A 141 -0.12 11.04 -12.38
CA TYR A 141 -0.94 10.44 -11.34
C TYR A 141 -1.58 9.17 -11.89
N LEU A 142 -1.71 8.16 -11.05
CA LEU A 142 -2.37 6.89 -11.38
C LEU A 142 -3.55 6.68 -10.44
N ALA A 143 -4.64 6.10 -10.96
CA ALA A 143 -5.71 5.59 -10.13
C ALA A 143 -6.09 4.19 -10.60
N THR A 144 -6.30 3.28 -9.67
CA THR A 144 -6.63 1.90 -9.93
C THR A 144 -7.91 1.51 -9.21
N THR A 145 -8.66 0.60 -9.81
CA THR A 145 -9.78 -0.07 -9.17
C THR A 145 -9.51 -1.56 -9.20
N GLY A 146 -9.52 -2.20 -8.03
CA GLY A 146 -9.25 -3.62 -7.86
C GLY A 146 -10.54 -4.42 -7.67
N VAL A 147 -10.58 -5.60 -8.30
CA VAL A 147 -11.63 -6.60 -8.11
C VAL A 147 -11.00 -7.90 -7.64
N GLY A 148 -11.49 -8.45 -6.54
CA GLY A 148 -11.00 -9.69 -5.95
C GLY A 148 -12.14 -10.62 -5.53
N MET A 149 -11.78 -11.86 -5.25
CA MET A 149 -12.70 -12.87 -4.74
C MET A 149 -12.35 -13.19 -3.30
N ARG A 150 -13.37 -13.23 -2.42
CA ARG A 150 -13.22 -13.69 -1.04
C ARG A 150 -12.54 -15.04 -0.98
N LEU A 151 -11.51 -15.16 -0.17
CA LEU A 151 -10.85 -16.42 0.13
C LEU A 151 -11.63 -17.20 1.22
N PRO A 152 -11.55 -18.52 1.22
CA PRO A 152 -11.99 -19.31 2.36
C PRO A 152 -11.22 -18.97 3.63
N GLY A 153 -11.89 -19.04 4.77
CA GLY A 153 -11.29 -18.80 6.08
C GLY A 153 -12.01 -17.70 6.86
N VAL A 154 -11.30 -17.11 7.79
CA VAL A 154 -11.83 -16.02 8.62
C VAL A 154 -12.01 -14.76 7.78
N VAL A 155 -13.13 -14.07 7.96
CA VAL A 155 -13.35 -12.72 7.38
C VAL A 155 -12.84 -11.69 8.40
N PRO A 156 -11.74 -10.99 8.09
CA PRO A 156 -11.23 -9.95 8.99
C PRO A 156 -12.23 -8.80 9.12
N SER A 157 -12.50 -8.36 10.36
CA SER A 157 -13.43 -7.26 10.63
C SER A 157 -13.12 -6.61 11.97
N LEU A 158 -13.30 -5.29 12.07
CA LEU A 158 -13.18 -4.53 13.33
C LEU A 158 -14.16 -5.05 14.41
N ASP A 159 -15.34 -5.51 14.00
CA ASP A 159 -16.36 -6.05 14.92
C ASP A 159 -15.95 -7.34 15.63
N ARG A 160 -14.89 -7.99 15.18
CA ARG A 160 -14.36 -9.22 15.79
C ARG A 160 -13.36 -8.96 16.91
N ILE A 161 -12.88 -7.72 17.03
CA ILE A 161 -11.86 -7.35 18.01
C ILE A 161 -12.42 -7.42 19.41
N GLU A 162 -11.69 -8.06 20.33
CA GLU A 162 -12.05 -8.26 21.72
C GLU A 162 -11.00 -7.68 22.68
N ASP A 163 -11.38 -7.44 23.93
CA ASP A 163 -10.45 -7.04 24.99
C ASP A 163 -9.37 -8.10 25.21
N GLY A 164 -8.13 -7.67 25.28
CA GLY A 164 -6.97 -8.54 25.45
C GLY A 164 -6.37 -9.08 24.14
N ASP A 165 -7.00 -8.85 22.99
CA ASP A 165 -6.44 -9.25 21.69
C ASP A 165 -5.07 -8.63 21.45
N ILE A 166 -4.21 -9.37 20.74
CA ILE A 166 -2.81 -9.02 20.50
C ILE A 166 -2.66 -8.38 19.12
N MET A 167 -1.90 -7.31 19.06
CA MET A 167 -1.49 -6.67 17.82
C MET A 167 -0.11 -7.15 17.40
N ILE A 168 0.00 -7.56 16.15
CA ILE A 168 1.25 -7.98 15.52
C ILE A 168 1.46 -7.21 14.20
N VAL A 169 2.70 -7.01 13.80
CA VAL A 169 3.10 -6.42 12.51
C VAL A 169 4.05 -7.35 11.78
N SER A 170 3.96 -7.42 10.46
CA SER A 170 4.74 -8.36 9.64
C SER A 170 6.22 -8.00 9.48
N GLY A 171 6.64 -6.80 9.89
CA GLY A 171 8.03 -6.37 9.80
C GLY A 171 8.24 -4.92 10.24
N PRO A 172 9.44 -4.35 10.02
CA PRO A 172 9.78 -2.99 10.39
C PRO A 172 8.84 -1.96 9.78
N VAL A 173 8.51 -0.91 10.56
CA VAL A 173 7.60 0.16 10.15
C VAL A 173 8.34 1.42 9.70
N GLY A 174 7.69 2.19 8.81
CA GLY A 174 8.17 3.50 8.35
C GLY A 174 9.19 3.47 7.22
N ASP A 175 9.51 2.30 6.67
CA ASP A 175 10.52 2.16 5.61
C ASP A 175 10.09 2.93 4.34
N HIS A 176 8.85 2.79 3.89
CA HIS A 176 8.36 3.49 2.69
C HIS A 176 8.38 5.00 2.85
N GLY A 177 7.74 5.52 3.89
CA GLY A 177 7.68 6.97 4.13
C GLY A 177 9.06 7.59 4.21
N THR A 178 10.00 6.94 4.90
CA THR A 178 11.38 7.40 5.00
C THR A 178 12.13 7.31 3.67
N ALA A 179 11.97 6.23 2.90
CA ALA A 179 12.63 6.08 1.60
C ALA A 179 12.18 7.15 0.59
N VAL A 180 10.88 7.45 0.55
CA VAL A 180 10.33 8.53 -0.30
C VAL A 180 10.83 9.90 0.17
N MET A 181 10.87 10.15 1.47
CA MET A 181 11.40 11.39 2.04
C MET A 181 12.87 11.61 1.68
N LEU A 182 13.70 10.58 1.82
CA LEU A 182 15.12 10.65 1.42
C LEU A 182 15.29 10.89 -0.09
N ALA A 183 14.42 10.31 -0.92
CA ALA A 183 14.45 10.49 -2.36
C ALA A 183 14.05 11.90 -2.82
N ARG A 184 13.33 12.67 -2.00
CA ARG A 184 13.01 14.08 -2.29
C ARG A 184 14.20 15.01 -2.18
N GLU A 185 15.26 14.61 -1.47
CA GLU A 185 16.46 15.42 -1.18
C GLU A 185 16.18 16.77 -0.48
N ASP A 186 14.95 17.00 -0.05
CA ASP A 186 14.52 18.28 0.53
C ASP A 186 15.26 18.63 1.84
N PHE A 187 15.76 17.62 2.53
CA PHE A 187 16.48 17.77 3.81
C PHE A 187 17.99 17.56 3.70
N GLY A 188 18.52 17.29 2.49
CA GLY A 188 19.93 16.97 2.30
C GLY A 188 20.39 15.67 2.96
N LEU A 189 19.45 14.82 3.38
CA LEU A 189 19.72 13.52 3.97
C LEU A 189 19.99 12.48 2.89
N ARG A 190 20.87 11.54 3.17
CA ARG A 190 21.19 10.39 2.30
C ARG A 190 21.23 9.12 3.11
N GLY A 191 20.75 8.02 2.54
CA GLY A 191 20.79 6.70 3.16
C GLY A 191 20.50 5.61 2.14
N ASP A 192 20.87 4.38 2.48
CA ASP A 192 20.68 3.20 1.63
C ASP A 192 19.32 2.49 1.93
N LEU A 193 18.39 3.20 2.57
CA LEU A 193 17.07 2.65 2.88
C LEU A 193 16.25 2.53 1.59
N VAL A 194 15.62 1.37 1.41
CA VAL A 194 14.66 1.11 0.34
C VAL A 194 13.25 0.99 0.90
N SER A 195 12.26 1.40 0.12
CA SER A 195 10.85 1.20 0.44
C SER A 195 10.53 -0.28 0.64
N ASP A 196 9.61 -0.56 1.54
CA ASP A 196 9.02 -1.88 1.74
C ASP A 196 7.87 -2.18 0.75
N ALA A 197 7.55 -1.27 -0.19
CA ALA A 197 6.48 -1.44 -1.15
C ALA A 197 6.55 -2.79 -1.87
N GLY A 198 5.50 -3.60 -1.71
CA GLY A 198 5.45 -4.96 -2.22
C GLY A 198 4.12 -5.66 -1.92
N PRO A 199 3.89 -6.85 -2.52
CA PRO A 199 2.65 -7.58 -2.31
C PRO A 199 2.58 -8.20 -0.91
N VAL A 200 1.42 -8.10 -0.25
CA VAL A 200 1.19 -8.69 1.09
C VAL A 200 0.34 -9.96 1.06
N MET A 201 -0.01 -10.47 -0.11
CA MET A 201 -0.93 -11.59 -0.27
C MET A 201 -0.49 -12.83 0.51
N ALA A 202 0.81 -13.19 0.49
CA ALA A 202 1.32 -14.34 1.22
C ALA A 202 1.16 -14.18 2.75
N LEU A 203 1.39 -12.95 3.26
CA LEU A 203 1.22 -12.62 4.67
C LEU A 203 -0.25 -12.76 5.11
N THR A 204 -1.18 -12.28 4.29
CA THR A 204 -2.62 -12.36 4.62
C THR A 204 -3.14 -13.79 4.54
N GLU A 205 -2.81 -14.54 3.47
CA GLU A 205 -3.22 -15.95 3.33
C GLU A 205 -2.73 -16.82 4.49
N ALA A 206 -1.52 -16.56 5.01
CA ALA A 206 -0.96 -17.31 6.13
C ALA A 206 -1.82 -17.24 7.41
N LEU A 207 -2.60 -16.17 7.59
CA LEU A 207 -3.43 -15.98 8.78
C LEU A 207 -4.91 -16.33 8.59
N LEU A 208 -5.43 -16.38 7.35
CA LEU A 208 -6.87 -16.59 7.11
C LEU A 208 -7.42 -17.91 7.65
N GLY A 209 -6.55 -18.89 7.89
CA GLY A 209 -6.92 -20.18 8.48
C GLY A 209 -6.98 -20.18 10.02
N LEU A 210 -6.58 -19.11 10.69
CA LEU A 210 -6.57 -19.01 12.15
C LEU A 210 -7.92 -18.49 12.66
N ASP A 211 -8.63 -19.28 13.43
CA ASP A 211 -9.95 -18.91 13.98
C ASP A 211 -9.89 -17.65 14.86
N GLY A 212 -8.75 -17.41 15.50
CA GLY A 212 -8.48 -16.24 16.33
C GLY A 212 -8.05 -15.00 15.55
N LEU A 213 -7.96 -15.05 14.23
CA LEU A 213 -7.76 -13.83 13.44
C LEU A 213 -8.98 -12.91 13.60
N ARG A 214 -8.77 -11.67 14.00
CA ARG A 214 -9.81 -10.65 14.18
C ARG A 214 -9.86 -9.67 13.03
N PHE A 215 -8.71 -9.04 12.74
CA PHE A 215 -8.62 -7.91 11.81
C PHE A 215 -7.24 -7.89 11.14
N MET A 216 -7.18 -7.38 9.92
CA MET A 216 -5.93 -7.06 9.20
C MET A 216 -6.07 -5.72 8.50
N ARG A 217 -4.96 -4.99 8.41
CA ARG A 217 -4.84 -3.73 7.68
C ARG A 217 -3.39 -3.51 7.24
N ASP A 218 -3.19 -2.92 6.08
CA ASP A 218 -1.90 -2.39 5.64
C ASP A 218 -1.71 -0.97 6.19
N PRO A 219 -0.59 -0.70 6.87
CA PRO A 219 -0.36 0.57 7.55
C PRO A 219 0.20 1.63 6.59
N THR A 220 -0.60 2.04 5.63
CA THR A 220 -0.28 3.06 4.63
C THR A 220 -0.27 4.46 5.27
N ARG A 221 -1.07 5.39 4.79
CA ARG A 221 -1.09 6.78 5.27
C ARG A 221 -1.38 6.88 6.76
N GLY A 222 -0.48 7.57 7.51
CA GLY A 222 -0.55 7.67 8.97
C GLY A 222 -0.08 6.42 9.72
N GLY A 223 0.46 5.42 9.01
CA GLY A 223 1.13 4.25 9.58
C GLY A 223 0.30 3.43 10.55
N ILE A 224 0.96 2.74 11.48
CA ILE A 224 0.30 1.92 12.50
C ILE A 224 -0.50 2.76 13.51
N ALA A 225 -0.13 4.03 13.71
CA ALA A 225 -0.86 4.94 14.59
C ALA A 225 -2.29 5.18 14.07
N SER A 226 -2.45 5.41 12.78
CA SER A 226 -3.76 5.60 12.14
C SER A 226 -4.67 4.39 12.32
N ILE A 227 -4.12 3.17 12.16
CA ILE A 227 -4.87 1.92 12.38
C ILE A 227 -5.32 1.79 13.85
N ALA A 228 -4.45 2.15 14.80
CA ALA A 228 -4.81 2.11 16.22
C ALA A 228 -5.98 3.05 16.54
N HIS A 229 -6.01 4.25 15.94
CA HIS A 229 -7.13 5.17 16.07
C HIS A 229 -8.39 4.68 15.36
N GLU A 230 -8.26 4.00 14.22
CA GLU A 230 -9.39 3.33 13.54
C GLU A 230 -10.02 2.27 14.47
N ILE A 231 -9.20 1.41 15.06
CA ILE A 231 -9.65 0.39 16.03
C ILE A 231 -10.35 1.05 17.22
N HIS A 232 -9.71 2.05 17.82
CA HIS A 232 -10.28 2.78 18.97
C HIS A 232 -11.66 3.37 18.65
N ARG A 233 -11.80 4.04 17.51
CA ARG A 233 -13.09 4.62 17.10
C ARG A 233 -14.18 3.59 16.84
N ALA A 234 -13.82 2.45 16.27
CA ALA A 234 -14.78 1.40 15.91
C ALA A 234 -15.24 0.58 17.13
N THR A 235 -14.33 0.31 18.08
CA THR A 235 -14.57 -0.62 19.19
C THR A 235 -14.76 0.05 20.53
N ALA A 236 -14.38 1.31 20.66
CA ALA A 236 -14.23 2.06 21.91
C ALA A 236 -13.17 1.46 22.88
N PHE A 237 -12.43 0.42 22.51
CA PHE A 237 -11.28 -0.07 23.26
C PHE A 237 -10.09 0.85 23.07
N GLY A 238 -9.24 0.97 24.10
CA GLY A 238 -7.92 1.57 23.94
C GLY A 238 -6.97 0.62 23.22
N VAL A 239 -5.90 1.19 22.68
CA VAL A 239 -4.80 0.46 22.08
C VAL A 239 -3.53 0.78 22.86
N ARG A 240 -2.82 -0.24 23.29
CA ARG A 240 -1.57 -0.10 24.03
C ARG A 240 -0.44 -0.71 23.22
N PHE A 241 0.41 0.14 22.66
CA PHE A 241 1.64 -0.27 22.01
C PHE A 241 2.74 -0.60 23.01
N GLU A 242 3.48 -1.66 22.72
CA GLU A 242 4.65 -2.10 23.47
C GLU A 242 5.93 -1.51 22.83
N PRO A 243 7.05 -1.36 23.58
CA PRO A 243 8.31 -0.81 23.04
C PRO A 243 9.04 -1.78 22.07
N THR A 244 8.36 -2.83 21.64
CA THR A 244 8.88 -3.90 20.77
C THR A 244 8.58 -3.67 19.29
N ILE A 245 8.03 -2.51 18.92
CA ILE A 245 7.72 -2.18 17.51
C ILE A 245 9.03 -2.13 16.72
N PRO A 246 9.19 -2.97 15.69
CA PRO A 246 10.43 -2.99 14.91
C PRO A 246 10.54 -1.73 14.04
N VAL A 247 11.62 -0.98 14.24
CA VAL A 247 12.00 0.20 13.44
C VAL A 247 13.46 0.03 13.03
N ARG A 248 13.78 0.26 11.77
CA ARG A 248 15.17 0.18 11.30
C ARG A 248 15.99 1.39 11.75
N ASP A 249 17.27 1.20 12.04
CA ASP A 249 18.18 2.29 12.47
C ASP A 249 18.14 3.51 11.52
N PRO A 250 18.13 3.37 10.18
CA PRO A 250 18.02 4.53 9.30
C PRO A 250 16.70 5.28 9.45
N VAL A 251 15.58 4.57 9.66
CA VAL A 251 14.26 5.19 9.89
C VAL A 251 14.29 5.96 11.20
N GLN A 252 14.74 5.34 12.29
CA GLN A 252 14.85 5.99 13.60
C GLN A 252 15.73 7.23 13.53
N SER A 253 16.90 7.13 12.88
CA SER A 253 17.86 8.24 12.76
C SER A 253 17.25 9.44 12.01
N VAL A 254 16.49 9.20 10.92
CA VAL A 254 15.81 10.27 10.19
C VAL A 254 14.70 10.89 11.03
N CYS A 255 13.91 10.06 11.70
CA CYS A 255 12.84 10.53 12.60
C CYS A 255 13.40 11.41 13.74
N ASP A 256 14.49 10.98 14.38
CA ASP A 256 15.15 11.75 15.46
C ASP A 256 15.67 13.10 14.97
N MET A 257 16.24 13.17 13.76
CA MET A 257 16.76 14.42 13.18
C MET A 257 15.65 15.40 12.80
N LEU A 258 14.51 14.90 12.33
CA LEU A 258 13.43 15.74 11.81
C LEU A 258 12.28 15.96 12.81
N GLY A 259 12.32 15.28 13.96
CA GLY A 259 11.26 15.34 14.97
C GLY A 259 9.98 14.59 14.56
N TYR A 260 10.09 13.58 13.69
CA TYR A 260 9.00 12.70 13.32
C TYR A 260 8.95 11.47 14.25
N ASP A 261 7.79 10.86 14.29
CA ASP A 261 7.59 9.60 14.99
C ASP A 261 7.40 8.48 13.95
N PRO A 262 8.22 7.42 13.95
CA PRO A 262 8.18 6.37 12.92
C PRO A 262 6.83 5.66 12.82
N TYR A 263 6.02 5.70 13.88
CA TYR A 263 4.73 5.01 13.92
C TYR A 263 3.64 5.65 13.06
N TYR A 264 3.85 6.89 12.61
CA TYR A 264 2.97 7.59 11.66
C TYR A 264 3.43 7.46 10.20
N LEU A 265 4.63 6.92 9.97
CA LEU A 265 5.17 6.81 8.62
C LEU A 265 4.56 5.63 7.86
N ALA A 266 4.26 5.87 6.59
CA ALA A 266 3.66 4.87 5.72
C ALA A 266 4.55 3.65 5.51
N CYS A 267 3.89 2.49 5.43
CA CYS A 267 4.43 1.21 4.99
C CYS A 267 3.56 0.71 3.83
N GLU A 268 4.17 0.25 2.75
CA GLU A 268 3.45 -0.16 1.53
C GLU A 268 3.61 -1.65 1.22
N GLY A 269 4.22 -2.41 2.15
CA GLY A 269 4.41 -3.86 2.06
C GLY A 269 4.33 -4.54 3.42
N ARG A 270 3.62 -3.94 4.39
CA ARG A 270 3.41 -4.50 5.72
C ARG A 270 1.94 -4.79 5.97
N VAL A 271 1.71 -5.72 6.90
CA VAL A 271 0.38 -6.01 7.44
C VAL A 271 0.43 -5.86 8.96
N LEU A 272 -0.51 -5.11 9.51
CA LEU A 272 -0.87 -5.16 10.91
C LEU A 272 -2.04 -6.11 11.07
N ALA A 273 -1.96 -7.05 12.00
CA ALA A 273 -3.07 -7.93 12.33
C ALA A 273 -3.40 -7.87 13.83
N VAL A 274 -4.68 -8.09 14.14
CA VAL A 274 -5.19 -8.29 15.50
C VAL A 274 -5.63 -9.74 15.60
N VAL A 275 -5.13 -10.44 16.59
CA VAL A 275 -5.34 -11.88 16.80
C VAL A 275 -5.67 -12.20 18.27
N ALA A 276 -6.41 -13.26 18.50
CA ALA A 276 -6.68 -13.77 19.85
C ALA A 276 -5.37 -14.09 20.59
N PRO A 277 -5.30 -13.86 21.92
CA PRO A 277 -4.06 -14.04 22.70
C PRO A 277 -3.44 -15.43 22.61
N ASP A 278 -4.28 -16.46 22.54
CA ASP A 278 -3.86 -17.86 22.47
C ASP A 278 -3.33 -18.29 21.09
N GLN A 279 -3.56 -17.50 20.05
CA GLN A 279 -3.06 -17.75 18.69
C GLN A 279 -1.98 -16.77 18.22
N ALA A 280 -1.57 -15.81 19.06
CA ALA A 280 -0.58 -14.81 18.68
C ALA A 280 0.79 -15.40 18.30
N ASP A 281 1.26 -16.40 19.05
CA ASP A 281 2.53 -17.07 18.77
C ASP A 281 2.46 -17.90 17.46
N GLU A 282 1.32 -18.54 17.17
CA GLU A 282 1.10 -19.29 15.93
C GLU A 282 1.08 -18.33 14.73
N ALA A 283 0.37 -17.20 14.84
CA ALA A 283 0.34 -16.17 13.80
C ALA A 283 1.74 -15.61 13.50
N LEU A 284 2.52 -15.29 14.54
CA LEU A 284 3.90 -14.83 14.37
C LEU A 284 4.79 -15.91 13.74
N ALA A 285 4.62 -17.17 14.11
CA ALA A 285 5.38 -18.27 13.52
C ALA A 285 5.03 -18.46 12.05
N ALA A 286 3.75 -18.33 11.67
CA ALA A 286 3.30 -18.37 10.28
C ALA A 286 3.93 -17.26 9.45
N TRP A 287 3.96 -16.03 9.93
CA TRP A 287 4.60 -14.93 9.24
C TRP A 287 6.12 -15.10 9.14
N ARG A 288 6.79 -15.46 10.24
CA ARG A 288 8.26 -15.62 10.26
C ARG A 288 8.79 -16.75 9.38
N ALA A 289 7.90 -17.64 8.92
CA ALA A 289 8.23 -18.66 7.93
C ALA A 289 8.29 -18.11 6.49
N LEU A 290 7.81 -16.88 6.27
CA LEU A 290 7.85 -16.17 4.99
C LEU A 290 8.99 -15.15 4.99
N ASP A 291 9.61 -14.95 3.82
CA ASP A 291 10.71 -13.96 3.68
C ASP A 291 10.25 -12.54 4.04
N GLU A 292 9.02 -12.17 3.63
CA GLU A 292 8.42 -10.86 3.89
C GLU A 292 8.07 -10.65 5.36
N GLY A 293 7.86 -11.74 6.11
CA GLY A 293 7.43 -11.73 7.51
C GLY A 293 8.51 -12.13 8.51
N LYS A 294 9.76 -12.33 8.10
CA LYS A 294 10.86 -12.82 8.97
C LYS A 294 11.08 -11.96 10.22
N ASP A 295 10.85 -10.66 10.09
CA ASP A 295 11.03 -9.67 11.16
C ASP A 295 9.68 -9.34 11.85
N ALA A 296 8.66 -10.20 11.71
CA ALA A 296 7.37 -10.01 12.35
C ALA A 296 7.48 -9.96 13.86
N ALA A 297 6.73 -9.05 14.47
CA ALA A 297 6.78 -8.80 15.91
C ALA A 297 5.39 -8.57 16.49
N ARG A 298 5.25 -8.93 17.76
CA ARG A 298 4.18 -8.42 18.61
C ARG A 298 4.48 -6.96 18.93
N ILE A 299 3.46 -6.11 18.80
CA ILE A 299 3.62 -4.66 18.95
C ILE A 299 2.67 -4.04 19.97
N GLY A 300 1.73 -4.81 20.50
CA GLY A 300 0.79 -4.26 21.47
C GLY A 300 -0.43 -5.15 21.72
N ARG A 301 -1.40 -4.56 22.38
CA ARG A 301 -2.67 -5.21 22.72
C ARG A 301 -3.85 -4.25 22.73
N ILE A 302 -5.03 -4.81 22.59
CA ILE A 302 -6.31 -4.13 22.78
C ILE A 302 -6.67 -4.15 24.26
N SER A 303 -7.21 -3.06 24.80
CA SER A 303 -7.52 -2.94 26.22
C SER A 303 -8.82 -2.18 26.48
N ALA A 304 -9.78 -2.83 27.12
CA ALA A 304 -11.00 -2.19 27.56
C ALA A 304 -10.77 -1.27 28.79
N GLN A 305 -9.60 -1.32 29.40
CA GLN A 305 -9.25 -0.46 30.58
C GLN A 305 -8.67 0.88 30.12
N ASP A 306 -8.17 0.96 28.91
CA ASP A 306 -7.60 2.16 28.32
C ASP A 306 -8.64 2.87 27.44
N GLU A 307 -8.72 4.19 27.53
CA GLU A 307 -9.65 5.02 26.74
C GLU A 307 -8.95 5.76 25.59
N ARG A 308 -7.69 5.39 25.27
CA ARG A 308 -6.84 6.09 24.31
C ARG A 308 -5.84 5.14 23.65
N VAL A 309 -5.14 5.67 22.66
CA VAL A 309 -3.96 5.03 22.07
C VAL A 309 -2.74 5.44 22.90
N ILE A 310 -2.08 4.46 23.51
CA ILE A 310 -0.95 4.62 24.43
C ILE A 310 0.26 3.92 23.86
N LEU A 311 1.41 4.57 23.93
CA LEU A 311 2.71 3.97 23.66
C LEU A 311 3.48 3.82 24.96
N GLU A 312 3.85 2.60 25.31
CA GLU A 312 4.80 2.30 26.37
C GLU A 312 6.22 2.61 25.89
N THR A 313 7.02 3.26 26.71
CA THR A 313 8.41 3.58 26.39
C THR A 313 9.35 2.53 26.97
N GLU A 314 10.55 2.39 26.41
CA GLU A 314 11.58 1.44 26.90
C GLU A 314 11.95 1.63 28.38
N LEU A 315 11.78 2.84 28.92
CA LEU A 315 12.05 3.17 30.30
C LEU A 315 10.84 2.93 31.23
N GLY A 316 9.75 2.34 30.72
CA GLY A 316 8.53 2.05 31.48
C GLY A 316 7.61 3.26 31.71
N GLY A 317 7.84 4.36 30.99
CA GLY A 317 6.89 5.47 30.91
C GLY A 317 5.81 5.22 29.87
N GLU A 318 4.78 6.07 29.89
CA GLU A 318 3.68 6.04 28.90
C GLU A 318 3.54 7.41 28.27
N ARG A 319 3.19 7.43 26.98
CA ARG A 319 2.75 8.63 26.26
C ARG A 319 1.54 8.34 25.40
N PHE A 320 0.71 9.34 25.19
CA PHE A 320 -0.35 9.23 24.21
C PHE A 320 0.24 9.31 22.79
N LEU A 321 -0.28 8.46 21.92
CA LEU A 321 -0.02 8.56 20.48
C LEU A 321 -1.25 9.26 19.90
N GLU A 322 -1.13 10.56 19.67
CA GLU A 322 -2.26 11.40 19.24
C GLU A 322 -2.65 11.08 17.77
N GLU A 323 -3.91 11.27 17.44
CA GLU A 323 -4.35 11.17 16.05
C GLU A 323 -3.80 12.34 15.24
N LEU A 324 -3.25 12.06 14.06
CA LEU A 324 -2.77 13.11 13.17
C LEU A 324 -3.94 13.95 12.62
N GLU A 325 -3.83 15.26 12.71
CA GLU A 325 -4.74 16.20 12.05
C GLU A 325 -4.40 16.38 10.56
N ASP A 326 -3.11 16.20 10.21
CA ASP A 326 -2.61 16.30 8.83
C ASP A 326 -1.45 15.33 8.62
N ASP A 327 -1.21 14.92 7.37
CA ASP A 327 -0.10 14.04 7.02
C ASP A 327 1.22 14.82 7.04
N PRO A 328 2.20 14.42 7.88
CA PRO A 328 3.50 15.09 7.94
C PRO A 328 4.28 14.97 6.62
N LEU A 329 3.97 13.99 5.79
CA LEU A 329 4.66 13.69 4.54
C LEU A 329 3.69 13.56 3.35
N PRO A 330 3.09 14.66 2.86
CA PRO A 330 2.15 14.61 1.75
C PRO A 330 2.77 13.98 0.49
N ARG A 331 1.95 13.35 -0.35
CA ARG A 331 2.34 12.67 -1.60
C ARG A 331 3.34 11.52 -1.37
N ILE A 332 3.06 10.68 -0.40
CA ILE A 332 3.80 9.44 -0.13
C ILE A 332 3.28 8.29 -1.01
N CYS A 333 1.99 8.25 -1.27
CA CYS A 333 1.34 7.24 -2.09
C CYS A 333 0.46 7.84 -3.19
#